data_8594044a370f8b4299e6c66f29ad9bcb
#
_entry.id   8594044a370f8b4299e6c66f29ad9bcb
#
_cell.length_a   1.000
_cell.length_b   1.000
_cell.length_c   1.000
_cell.angle_alpha   90.00
_cell.angle_beta   90.00
_cell.angle_gamma   90.00
#
_symmetry.space_group_name_H-M   'P 1'
#
loop_
_entity.id
_entity.type
_entity.pdbx_description
1 polymer ?
#
loop_
_entity_poly.entity_id
_entity_poly.type
_entity_poly.pdbx_seq_one_letter_code
_entity_poly.pdbx_strand_id
1 'polypeptide(L)'
;RGRKSRFDINLSSQFACTHCQISFEPLSPQLFSFNSPQGMCLECDGLGEYYSFAPDLLVPLADRSFQQGCFEILGKLKAMGRWQRHIYKGVAETVERMHNLPAGTMLETAWEELGEELQNIWLWGTGEQHITYTWRGGERGMKYGGTFEGIVPELLSKYRKSRSTPQI
;
A
#
# COMPACT_ATOMS: atom_id res chain seq x y z
N ARG A 1 -49.08 -22.00 38.88
CA ARG A 1 -47.96 -22.87 38.40
C ARG A 1 -47.27 -22.13 37.28
N GLY A 2 -46.14 -21.48 37.59
CA GLY A 2 -45.32 -20.75 36.64
C GLY A 2 -44.62 -21.71 35.67
N ARG A 3 -44.79 -21.49 34.38
CA ARG A 3 -44.09 -22.16 33.34
C ARG A 3 -42.61 -21.71 33.37
N LYS A 4 -41.70 -22.57 33.80
CA LYS A 4 -40.26 -22.30 33.68
C LYS A 4 -39.93 -22.21 32.19
N SER A 5 -39.54 -21.05 31.70
CA SER A 5 -39.00 -20.92 30.35
C SER A 5 -37.71 -21.73 30.26
N ARG A 6 -37.67 -22.73 29.41
CA ARG A 6 -36.44 -23.42 29.03
C ARG A 6 -35.75 -22.55 28.01
N PHE A 7 -34.54 -22.19 28.30
CA PHE A 7 -33.63 -21.57 27.32
C PHE A 7 -32.74 -22.67 26.76
N ASP A 8 -32.87 -22.94 25.49
CA ASP A 8 -31.95 -23.86 24.80
C ASP A 8 -30.73 -23.08 24.36
N ILE A 9 -29.54 -23.51 24.84
CA ILE A 9 -28.28 -22.95 24.47
C ILE A 9 -27.63 -23.87 23.44
N ASN A 10 -27.50 -23.41 22.21
CA ASN A 10 -26.78 -24.13 21.18
C ASN A 10 -25.27 -23.94 21.37
N LEU A 11 -24.55 -25.04 21.54
CA LEU A 11 -23.10 -25.06 21.66
C LEU A 11 -22.52 -25.81 20.46
N SER A 12 -21.40 -25.33 19.94
CA SER A 12 -20.63 -26.02 18.90
C SER A 12 -19.39 -26.64 19.51
N SER A 13 -19.11 -27.90 19.19
CA SER A 13 -17.87 -28.60 19.53
C SER A 13 -16.73 -28.33 18.53
N GLN A 14 -17.00 -27.57 17.46
CA GLN A 14 -16.08 -27.32 16.36
C GLN A 14 -15.62 -25.86 16.31
N PHE A 15 -15.43 -25.21 17.46
CA PHE A 15 -14.93 -23.83 17.57
C PHE A 15 -15.73 -22.79 16.74
N ALA A 16 -17.01 -23.05 16.51
CA ALA A 16 -17.90 -22.15 15.78
C ALA A 16 -18.83 -21.41 16.73
N CYS A 17 -18.99 -20.10 16.55
CA CYS A 17 -19.97 -19.32 17.28
C CYS A 17 -21.36 -19.54 16.67
N THR A 18 -22.30 -20.02 17.49
CA THR A 18 -23.68 -20.27 17.05
C THR A 18 -24.48 -18.98 16.84
N HIS A 19 -23.98 -17.83 17.28
CA HIS A 19 -24.64 -16.53 17.16
C HIS A 19 -24.20 -15.76 15.90
N CYS A 20 -22.88 -15.59 15.72
CA CYS A 20 -22.31 -14.82 14.60
C CYS A 20 -21.75 -15.68 13.47
N GLN A 21 -21.81 -17.02 13.61
CA GLN A 21 -21.36 -18.00 12.62
C GLN A 21 -19.85 -17.94 12.28
N ILE A 22 -19.07 -17.20 13.07
CA ILE A 22 -17.61 -17.21 12.93
C ILE A 22 -17.10 -18.56 13.40
N SER A 23 -16.30 -19.22 12.56
CA SER A 23 -15.63 -20.48 12.87
C SER A 23 -14.12 -20.23 13.00
N PHE A 24 -13.52 -20.85 14.00
CA PHE A 24 -12.07 -20.86 14.18
C PHE A 24 -11.52 -22.24 13.82
N GLU A 25 -10.34 -22.27 13.26
CA GLU A 25 -9.66 -23.54 13.01
C GLU A 25 -9.30 -24.22 14.34
N PRO A 26 -9.28 -25.57 14.37
CA PRO A 26 -8.82 -26.30 15.55
C PRO A 26 -7.42 -25.89 15.93
N LEU A 27 -7.17 -25.70 17.23
CA LEU A 27 -5.86 -25.34 17.74
C LEU A 27 -4.83 -26.42 17.38
N SER A 28 -3.84 -26.02 16.63
CA SER A 28 -2.69 -26.89 16.27
C SER A 28 -1.39 -26.25 16.77
N PRO A 29 -0.33 -27.01 17.05
CA PRO A 29 0.95 -26.45 17.46
C PRO A 29 1.52 -25.43 16.46
N GLN A 30 1.18 -25.56 15.18
CA GLN A 30 1.62 -24.64 14.12
C GLN A 30 1.07 -23.22 14.28
N LEU A 31 -0.14 -23.08 14.87
CA LEU A 31 -0.72 -21.75 15.15
C LEU A 31 0.06 -20.93 16.20
N PHE A 32 0.87 -21.61 17.02
CA PHE A 32 1.69 -21.00 18.07
C PHE A 32 3.16 -20.86 17.66
N SER A 33 3.51 -21.28 16.47
CA SER A 33 4.88 -21.22 15.96
C SER A 33 5.08 -19.97 15.09
N PHE A 34 5.98 -19.08 15.49
CA PHE A 34 6.37 -17.92 14.69
C PHE A 34 7.06 -18.28 13.37
N ASN A 35 7.56 -19.53 13.24
CA ASN A 35 8.18 -20.04 12.02
C ASN A 35 7.18 -20.77 11.10
N SER A 36 5.92 -20.84 11.49
CA SER A 36 4.86 -21.47 10.69
C SER A 36 4.03 -20.39 9.98
N PRO A 37 3.70 -20.57 8.70
CA PRO A 37 2.79 -19.65 7.99
C PRO A 37 1.44 -19.42 8.68
N GLN A 38 1.00 -20.39 9.52
CA GLN A 38 -0.26 -20.30 10.26
C GLN A 38 -0.16 -19.48 11.53
N GLY A 39 1.01 -19.41 12.16
CA GLY A 39 1.22 -18.75 13.45
C GLY A 39 2.13 -17.52 13.39
N MET A 40 2.77 -17.27 12.28
CA MET A 40 3.66 -16.12 12.13
C MET A 40 2.88 -14.81 11.94
N CYS A 41 3.49 -13.71 12.35
CA CYS A 41 3.01 -12.38 12.02
C CYS A 41 3.21 -12.14 10.52
N LEU A 42 2.14 -11.76 9.81
CA LEU A 42 2.20 -11.52 8.36
C LEU A 42 2.97 -10.24 7.98
N GLU A 43 3.17 -9.32 8.92
CA GLU A 43 3.92 -8.09 8.67
C GLU A 43 5.43 -8.31 8.72
N CYS A 44 5.90 -9.13 9.67
CA CYS A 44 7.32 -9.38 9.88
C CYS A 44 7.77 -10.80 9.49
N ASP A 45 6.89 -11.61 8.91
CA ASP A 45 7.16 -13.01 8.56
C ASP A 45 7.72 -13.82 9.73
N GLY A 46 7.28 -13.52 10.97
CA GLY A 46 7.73 -14.17 12.20
C GLY A 46 9.08 -13.67 12.74
N LEU A 47 9.71 -12.67 12.13
CA LEU A 47 11.04 -12.18 12.51
C LEU A 47 11.02 -11.26 13.75
N GLY A 48 9.83 -10.75 14.17
CA GLY A 48 9.71 -9.82 15.30
C GLY A 48 10.12 -8.38 15.00
N GLU A 49 10.66 -8.13 13.81
CA GLU A 49 11.05 -6.82 13.30
C GLU A 49 10.67 -6.69 11.83
N TYR A 50 10.40 -5.48 11.39
CA TYR A 50 10.16 -5.18 9.98
C TYR A 50 11.02 -4.00 9.54
N TYR A 51 11.43 -4.04 8.29
CA TYR A 51 12.18 -2.94 7.67
C TYR A 51 11.20 -1.99 7.00
N SER A 52 11.41 -0.69 7.22
CA SER A 52 10.70 0.38 6.52
C SER A 52 11.68 1.47 6.13
N PHE A 53 11.28 2.32 5.21
CA PHE A 53 12.01 3.54 4.89
C PHE A 53 11.45 4.69 5.73
N ALA A 54 12.33 5.48 6.34
CA ALA A 54 11.95 6.70 7.02
C ALA A 54 11.61 7.76 5.96
N PRO A 55 10.40 8.34 5.96
CA PRO A 55 9.99 9.32 4.96
C PRO A 55 10.93 10.52 4.87
N ASP A 56 11.42 11.01 6.01
CA ASP A 56 12.34 12.16 6.08
C ASP A 56 13.67 11.90 5.36
N LEU A 57 14.12 10.62 5.35
CA LEU A 57 15.34 10.24 4.64
C LEU A 57 15.08 9.97 3.16
N LEU A 58 13.85 9.71 2.77
CA LEU A 58 13.50 9.53 1.35
C LEU A 58 13.39 10.86 0.62
N VAL A 59 13.06 11.94 1.34
CA VAL A 59 12.85 13.28 0.79
C VAL A 59 13.86 14.28 1.40
N PRO A 60 15.15 14.13 1.13
CA PRO A 60 16.18 15.01 1.68
C PRO A 60 16.12 16.43 1.09
N LEU A 61 15.41 16.63 -0.01
CA LEU A 61 15.29 17.88 -0.76
C LEU A 61 13.85 18.36 -0.76
N ALA A 62 13.34 18.67 0.44
CA ALA A 62 11.92 19.06 0.62
C ALA A 62 11.56 20.39 -0.05
N ASP A 63 12.56 21.24 -0.36
CA ASP A 63 12.43 22.45 -1.15
C ASP A 63 12.14 22.20 -2.64
N ARG A 64 12.24 20.95 -3.09
CA ARG A 64 12.02 20.54 -4.48
C ARG A 64 10.66 19.87 -4.65
N SER A 65 10.13 20.02 -5.86
CA SER A 65 8.94 19.28 -6.26
C SER A 65 9.27 17.85 -6.69
N PHE A 66 8.23 17.00 -6.81
CA PHE A 66 8.37 15.66 -7.35
C PHE A 66 9.05 15.67 -8.73
N GLN A 67 8.63 16.60 -9.60
CA GLN A 67 9.21 16.75 -10.95
C GLN A 67 10.68 17.10 -10.91
N GLN A 68 11.12 17.87 -9.92
CA GLN A 68 12.50 18.29 -9.73
C GLN A 68 13.36 17.24 -9.02
N GLY A 69 12.75 16.20 -8.44
CA GLY A 69 13.42 15.09 -7.77
C GLY A 69 13.61 15.31 -6.28
N CYS A 70 12.55 15.64 -5.54
CA CYS A 70 12.56 15.69 -4.07
C CYS A 70 12.93 14.31 -3.47
N PHE A 71 12.53 13.22 -4.11
CA PHE A 71 12.98 11.87 -3.78
C PHE A 71 14.32 11.59 -4.48
N GLU A 72 15.42 11.67 -3.74
CA GLU A 72 16.76 11.47 -4.31
C GLU A 72 16.91 10.11 -4.98
N ILE A 73 16.36 9.05 -4.36
CA ILE A 73 16.44 7.67 -4.86
C ILE A 73 15.72 7.48 -6.20
N LEU A 74 14.71 8.27 -6.50
CA LEU A 74 13.95 8.22 -7.75
C LEU A 74 14.55 9.14 -8.83
N GLY A 75 15.21 10.21 -8.38
CA GLY A 75 15.74 11.25 -9.26
C GLY A 75 14.67 12.12 -9.89
N LYS A 76 15.06 12.90 -10.91
CA LYS A 76 14.12 13.80 -11.61
C LYS A 76 13.14 13.03 -12.49
N LEU A 77 11.89 13.46 -12.52
CA LEU A 77 10.83 12.83 -13.33
C LEU A 77 11.23 12.66 -14.81
N LYS A 78 11.96 13.63 -15.39
CA LYS A 78 12.44 13.56 -16.79
C LYS A 78 13.47 12.45 -17.03
N ALA A 79 14.25 12.08 -16.00
CA ALA A 79 15.27 11.04 -16.07
C ALA A 79 14.70 9.63 -15.85
N MET A 80 13.51 9.51 -15.29
CA MET A 80 12.85 8.22 -15.07
C MET A 80 12.48 7.52 -16.39
N GLY A 81 12.37 6.20 -16.33
CA GLY A 81 11.89 5.40 -17.43
C GLY A 81 10.49 5.82 -17.92
N ARG A 82 10.20 5.57 -19.21
CA ARG A 82 8.93 5.97 -19.83
C ARG A 82 7.70 5.44 -19.07
N TRP A 83 7.78 4.20 -18.59
CA TRP A 83 6.70 3.56 -17.82
C TRP A 83 6.49 4.21 -16.45
N GLN A 84 7.54 4.37 -15.66
CA GLN A 84 7.45 5.02 -14.33
C GLN A 84 6.88 6.44 -14.44
N ARG A 85 7.39 7.21 -15.41
CA ARG A 85 6.91 8.56 -15.67
C ARG A 85 5.42 8.60 -16.02
N HIS A 86 4.95 7.60 -16.77
CA HIS A 86 3.53 7.46 -17.10
C HIS A 86 2.70 7.17 -15.86
N ILE A 87 3.14 6.25 -15.00
CA ILE A 87 2.45 5.92 -13.74
C ILE A 87 2.35 7.16 -12.84
N TYR A 88 3.46 7.81 -12.53
CA TYR A 88 3.43 8.97 -11.63
C TYR A 88 2.61 10.14 -12.18
N LYS A 89 2.62 10.39 -13.48
CA LYS A 89 1.73 11.38 -14.09
C LYS A 89 0.27 10.99 -13.98
N GLY A 90 -0.08 9.74 -14.21
CA GLY A 90 -1.45 9.25 -14.08
C GLY A 90 -1.97 9.33 -12.65
N VAL A 91 -1.11 9.06 -11.65
CA VAL A 91 -1.43 9.27 -10.24
C VAL A 91 -1.71 10.74 -9.97
N ALA A 92 -0.79 11.64 -10.35
CA ALA A 92 -0.94 13.07 -10.17
C ALA A 92 -2.23 13.60 -10.78
N GLU A 93 -2.48 13.34 -12.06
CA GLU A 93 -3.67 13.78 -12.79
C GLU A 93 -4.98 13.26 -12.14
N THR A 94 -4.97 12.03 -11.63
CA THR A 94 -6.17 11.46 -11.03
C THR A 94 -6.42 12.03 -9.65
N VAL A 95 -5.40 12.15 -8.80
CA VAL A 95 -5.50 12.73 -7.45
C VAL A 95 -5.90 14.20 -7.54
N GLU A 96 -5.26 14.99 -8.41
CA GLU A 96 -5.62 16.40 -8.63
C GLU A 96 -7.10 16.57 -9.00
N ARG A 97 -7.60 15.73 -9.89
CA ARG A 97 -9.02 15.76 -10.26
C ARG A 97 -9.94 15.36 -9.10
N MET A 98 -9.56 14.37 -8.29
CA MET A 98 -10.38 13.91 -7.17
C MET A 98 -10.47 14.95 -6.05
N HIS A 99 -9.38 15.65 -5.80
CA HIS A 99 -9.28 16.71 -4.77
C HIS A 99 -9.61 18.12 -5.32
N ASN A 100 -10.05 18.24 -6.58
CA ASN A 100 -10.31 19.51 -7.25
C ASN A 100 -9.13 20.49 -7.20
N LEU A 101 -7.92 19.97 -7.36
CA LEU A 101 -6.68 20.75 -7.36
C LEU A 101 -6.34 21.23 -8.77
N PRO A 102 -5.59 22.34 -8.88
CA PRO A 102 -5.04 22.78 -10.16
C PRO A 102 -4.13 21.70 -10.78
N ALA A 103 -4.16 21.61 -12.11
CA ALA A 103 -3.28 20.69 -12.82
C ALA A 103 -1.79 21.02 -12.55
N GLY A 104 -1.01 20.02 -12.25
CA GLY A 104 0.41 20.16 -11.93
C GLY A 104 0.73 20.27 -10.44
N THR A 105 -0.27 20.47 -9.57
CA THR A 105 -0.06 20.60 -8.12
C THR A 105 0.78 19.45 -7.55
N MET A 106 0.44 18.22 -7.88
CA MET A 106 1.13 17.03 -7.36
C MET A 106 2.58 16.89 -7.84
N LEU A 107 2.90 17.45 -9.00
CA LEU A 107 4.23 17.28 -9.61
C LEU A 107 5.13 18.51 -9.47
N GLU A 108 4.56 19.71 -9.38
CA GLU A 108 5.30 20.97 -9.49
C GLU A 108 5.40 21.75 -8.18
N THR A 109 4.54 21.46 -7.20
CA THR A 109 4.62 22.05 -5.86
C THR A 109 5.80 21.46 -5.09
N ALA A 110 6.54 22.29 -4.35
CA ALA A 110 7.60 21.85 -3.46
C ALA A 110 7.06 20.86 -2.42
N TRP A 111 7.83 19.87 -2.05
CA TRP A 111 7.37 18.83 -1.13
C TRP A 111 6.89 19.41 0.21
N GLU A 112 7.62 20.36 0.77
CA GLU A 112 7.28 21.01 2.04
C GLU A 112 5.98 21.86 1.99
N GLU A 113 5.62 22.33 0.80
CA GLU A 113 4.38 23.07 0.55
C GLU A 113 3.20 22.15 0.19
N LEU A 114 3.49 20.90 -0.13
CA LEU A 114 2.48 19.90 -0.45
C LEU A 114 1.82 19.44 0.86
N GLY A 115 0.51 19.56 0.97
CA GLY A 115 -0.23 19.16 2.18
C GLY A 115 0.02 17.69 2.55
N GLU A 116 0.00 17.41 3.85
CA GLU A 116 0.31 16.09 4.42
C GLU A 116 -0.49 14.96 3.77
N GLU A 117 -1.75 15.20 3.43
CA GLU A 117 -2.60 14.22 2.74
C GLU A 117 -2.01 13.82 1.38
N LEU A 118 -1.56 14.79 0.59
CA LEU A 118 -0.97 14.56 -0.73
C LEU A 118 0.43 13.93 -0.64
N GLN A 119 1.20 14.29 0.39
CA GLN A 119 2.46 13.63 0.71
C GLN A 119 2.24 12.17 1.06
N ASN A 120 1.23 11.86 1.87
CA ASN A 120 0.87 10.49 2.24
C ASN A 120 0.45 9.65 1.03
N ILE A 121 -0.25 10.24 0.06
CA ILE A 121 -0.58 9.55 -1.19
C ILE A 121 0.69 9.16 -1.96
N TRP A 122 1.69 10.03 -2.04
CA TRP A 122 2.97 9.69 -2.67
C TRP A 122 3.71 8.60 -1.91
N LEU A 123 3.77 8.69 -0.58
CA LEU A 123 4.52 7.75 0.25
C LEU A 123 3.86 6.39 0.34
N TRP A 124 2.55 6.35 0.62
CA TRP A 124 1.84 5.14 1.03
C TRP A 124 0.76 4.69 0.04
N GLY A 125 0.54 5.49 -1.00
CA GLY A 125 -0.40 5.14 -2.06
C GLY A 125 -1.81 5.64 -1.84
N THR A 126 -2.70 5.18 -2.72
CA THR A 126 -4.10 5.60 -2.76
C THR A 126 -5.06 4.66 -2.04
N GLY A 127 -4.53 3.63 -1.36
CA GLY A 127 -5.34 2.60 -0.73
C GLY A 127 -6.25 1.90 -1.74
N GLU A 128 -7.55 1.87 -1.46
CA GLU A 128 -8.56 1.25 -2.35
C GLU A 128 -8.99 2.15 -3.51
N GLN A 129 -8.53 3.41 -3.55
CA GLN A 129 -8.92 4.34 -4.60
C GLN A 129 -8.27 3.97 -5.94
N HIS A 130 -9.11 3.77 -6.95
CA HIS A 130 -8.65 3.44 -8.29
C HIS A 130 -8.11 4.65 -9.05
N ILE A 131 -6.90 4.52 -9.56
CA ILE A 131 -6.27 5.45 -10.49
C ILE A 131 -6.61 5.03 -11.91
N THR A 132 -7.03 5.98 -12.74
CA THR A 132 -7.25 5.74 -14.17
C THR A 132 -6.04 6.24 -14.95
N TYR A 133 -5.35 5.31 -15.56
CA TYR A 133 -4.21 5.57 -16.43
C TYR A 133 -4.65 5.64 -17.89
N THR A 134 -4.16 6.63 -18.64
CA THR A 134 -4.41 6.73 -20.07
C THR A 134 -3.11 6.60 -20.82
N TRP A 135 -2.91 5.46 -21.48
CA TRP A 135 -1.75 5.20 -22.32
C TRP A 135 -2.02 5.67 -23.75
N ARG A 136 -1.24 6.64 -24.24
CA ARG A 136 -1.34 7.16 -25.60
C ARG A 136 -0.25 6.59 -26.52
N GLY A 137 -0.02 5.29 -26.46
CA GLY A 137 1.03 4.58 -27.20
C GLY A 137 0.54 3.88 -28.47
N GLY A 138 -0.46 4.41 -29.20
CA GLY A 138 -1.02 3.84 -30.42
C GLY A 138 -2.17 4.69 -30.95
N GLU A 139 -2.74 4.32 -32.09
CA GLU A 139 -3.86 5.04 -32.73
C GLU A 139 -5.13 5.13 -31.85
N ARG A 140 -5.26 4.21 -30.89
CA ARG A 140 -6.35 4.23 -29.88
C ARG A 140 -5.72 4.23 -28.49
N GLY A 141 -5.83 5.35 -27.77
CA GLY A 141 -5.42 5.42 -26.37
C GLY A 141 -6.12 4.36 -25.54
N MET A 142 -5.36 3.55 -24.79
CA MET A 142 -5.90 2.53 -23.88
C MET A 142 -6.02 3.13 -22.49
N LYS A 143 -7.22 3.00 -21.89
CA LYS A 143 -7.44 3.32 -20.47
C LYS A 143 -7.40 2.04 -19.67
N TYR A 144 -6.69 2.05 -18.56
CA TYR A 144 -6.69 0.96 -17.59
C TYR A 144 -6.74 1.53 -16.17
N GLY A 145 -7.28 0.76 -15.26
CA GLY A 145 -7.41 1.13 -13.85
C GLY A 145 -6.50 0.28 -12.99
N GLY A 146 -6.06 0.85 -11.88
CA GLY A 146 -5.29 0.16 -10.85
C GLY A 146 -5.20 1.03 -9.60
N THR A 147 -4.68 0.49 -8.53
CA THR A 147 -4.32 1.24 -7.33
C THR A 147 -2.85 1.66 -7.41
N PHE A 148 -2.51 2.75 -6.76
CA PHE A 148 -1.13 3.14 -6.56
C PHE A 148 -0.71 2.72 -5.16
N GLU A 149 0.27 1.85 -5.07
CA GLU A 149 0.73 1.29 -3.79
C GLU A 149 1.56 2.28 -2.96
N GLY A 150 2.10 3.32 -3.57
CA GLY A 150 3.00 4.28 -2.94
C GLY A 150 4.48 3.95 -3.16
N ILE A 151 5.31 4.96 -2.94
CA ILE A 151 6.78 4.86 -3.16
C ILE A 151 7.41 3.94 -2.11
N VAL A 152 7.01 4.04 -0.84
CA VAL A 152 7.59 3.23 0.25
C VAL A 152 7.33 1.74 0.04
N PRO A 153 6.10 1.26 -0.20
CA PRO A 153 5.85 -0.15 -0.50
C PRO A 153 6.58 -0.64 -1.76
N GLU A 154 6.65 0.18 -2.81
CA GLU A 154 7.40 -0.17 -4.03
C GLU A 154 8.89 -0.39 -3.73
N LEU A 155 9.52 0.51 -2.97
CA LEU A 155 10.93 0.40 -2.57
C LEU A 155 11.17 -0.79 -1.65
N LEU A 156 10.27 -1.05 -0.69
CA LEU A 156 10.35 -2.23 0.18
C LEU A 156 10.27 -3.54 -0.61
N SER A 157 9.38 -3.62 -1.59
CA SER A 157 9.25 -4.78 -2.47
C SER A 157 10.55 -5.02 -3.26
N LYS A 158 11.16 -3.97 -3.79
CA LYS A 158 12.45 -4.04 -4.50
C LYS A 158 13.58 -4.47 -3.55
N TYR A 159 13.64 -3.91 -2.36
CA TYR A 159 14.63 -4.26 -1.34
C TYR A 159 14.55 -5.73 -0.92
N ARG A 160 13.34 -6.22 -0.64
CA ARG A 160 13.12 -7.63 -0.29
C ARG A 160 13.57 -8.57 -1.42
N LYS A 161 13.23 -8.24 -2.67
CA LYS A 161 13.64 -9.02 -3.84
C LYS A 161 15.17 -9.01 -4.05
N SER A 162 15.85 -7.90 -3.80
CA SER A 162 17.30 -7.79 -3.94
C SER A 162 18.06 -8.63 -2.90
N ARG A 163 17.54 -8.75 -1.67
CA ARG A 163 18.13 -9.60 -0.62
C ARG A 163 17.93 -11.10 -0.86
N SER A 164 16.92 -11.49 -1.61
CA SER A 164 16.65 -12.90 -1.92
C SER A 164 17.52 -13.44 -3.06
N THR A 165 18.25 -12.59 -3.77
CA THR A 165 19.17 -13.02 -4.82
C THR A 165 20.56 -13.19 -4.19
N PRO A 166 21.12 -14.44 -4.09
CA PRO A 166 22.50 -14.63 -3.64
C PRO A 166 23.40 -13.85 -4.60
N GLN A 167 24.20 -12.96 -4.07
CA GLN A 167 25.32 -12.40 -4.82
C GLN A 167 26.35 -13.54 -4.93
N ILE A 168 26.44 -14.15 -6.10
CA ILE A 168 27.51 -15.07 -6.49
C ILE A 168 28.74 -14.23 -6.88
#